data_a362420c8b0fddcc208713dd05c9224a
#
_entry.id   a362420c8b0fddcc208713dd05c9224a
#
_cell.length_a   1.000
_cell.length_b   1.000
_cell.length_c   1.000
_cell.angle_alpha   90.00
_cell.angle_beta   90.00
_cell.angle_gamma   90.00
#
_symmetry.space_group_name_H-M   'P 1'
#
loop_
_entity.id
_entity.type
_entity.pdbx_description
1 polymer ?
#
loop_
_entity_poly.entity_id
_entity_poly.type
_entity_poly.pdbx_seq_one_letter_code
_entity_poly.pdbx_strand_id
1 'polypeptide(L)'
;MSEKYPGPLVVEGKLTDAERMKRESNFLRGTIAEDLNDGLTGGFHGDNFLLIRFHGMYQQDDRDIRAERAEQKLEPRHAMLLRCRLPGGVITTTQWKAIDKFAADNTIYGSIRLTNRQTFQFHGILKKNVKPVHQMLHSVGLDALATANDMNRNVLCTSNPYESELHAEAYEWAKKISEHLLPRTRAYAEIWLDQEKVATTDEEPILGATYLPLEHTLAVAEAVVTTQRDWGNRTDRKNAKTKYTLERVGIDTFKEEVERRAGIKFEPIRPYEFTGRGDRIGWVKGIDNNWHLTLFIENGRILDYPGRPLKTGLLEIAKIHKGDFRITANQNLIIAGVPESQKAKVEKLARDHGLMNSVKPQRENSMACVSFPTCPLAMAEAERFLPSFTDKVEAILEKHGIPDEHIVMRVTGCPNGCGRAMLAELGLVGKAPGRYNVHLGGNRMGTRIPRMYRENITESEILDSVDELVGRWAKEREAGEGFGDFTVRAGIIRPVLDPARDFWE
;
A
#
# COMPACT_ATOMS: atom_id res chain seq x y z
N MET A 1 -27.67 -4.14 -22.32
CA MET A 1 -26.28 -3.71 -22.61
C MET A 1 -26.37 -2.21 -22.89
N SER A 2 -25.87 -1.38 -21.99
CA SER A 2 -25.77 0.07 -22.27
C SER A 2 -24.76 0.25 -23.39
N GLU A 3 -25.11 0.99 -24.42
CA GLU A 3 -24.17 1.38 -25.48
C GLU A 3 -22.91 1.99 -24.82
N LYS A 4 -21.75 1.42 -25.13
CA LYS A 4 -20.48 1.97 -24.69
C LYS A 4 -20.32 3.35 -25.31
N TYR A 5 -20.39 4.39 -24.51
CA TYR A 5 -20.18 5.77 -24.98
C TYR A 5 -18.67 6.06 -25.08
N PRO A 6 -18.09 6.19 -26.28
CA PRO A 6 -16.67 6.45 -26.46
C PRO A 6 -16.39 7.95 -26.36
N GLY A 7 -15.92 8.43 -25.24
CA GLY A 7 -15.54 9.83 -25.12
C GLY A 7 -15.77 10.43 -23.73
N PRO A 8 -15.61 11.74 -23.60
CA PRO A 8 -15.81 12.43 -22.34
C PRO A 8 -17.26 12.37 -21.88
N LEU A 9 -17.47 12.15 -20.60
CA LEU A 9 -18.79 12.33 -20.00
C LEU A 9 -19.05 13.82 -19.84
N VAL A 10 -20.14 14.28 -20.47
CA VAL A 10 -20.63 15.66 -20.25
C VAL A 10 -21.20 15.72 -18.83
N VAL A 11 -20.65 16.60 -18.00
CA VAL A 11 -21.18 16.86 -16.66
C VAL A 11 -22.34 17.83 -16.82
N GLU A 12 -23.56 17.30 -16.78
CA GLU A 12 -24.78 18.11 -16.72
C GLU A 12 -25.18 18.33 -15.26
N GLY A 13 -25.38 19.60 -14.88
CA GLY A 13 -25.91 19.95 -13.58
C GLY A 13 -24.90 20.47 -12.56
N LYS A 14 -25.27 20.36 -11.27
CA LYS A 14 -24.50 20.89 -10.14
C LYS A 14 -23.28 20.03 -9.87
N LEU A 15 -22.12 20.68 -9.72
CA LEU A 15 -20.88 20.00 -9.31
C LEU A 15 -21.04 19.30 -7.96
N THR A 16 -20.32 18.19 -7.78
CA THR A 16 -20.25 17.49 -6.48
C THR A 16 -19.66 18.42 -5.43
N ASP A 17 -19.97 18.21 -4.16
CA ASP A 17 -19.42 18.99 -3.06
C ASP A 17 -17.89 18.93 -3.02
N ALA A 18 -17.30 17.79 -3.40
CA ALA A 18 -15.85 17.67 -3.48
C ALA A 18 -15.21 18.60 -4.52
N GLU A 19 -15.84 18.77 -5.69
CA GLU A 19 -15.36 19.71 -6.71
C GLU A 19 -15.59 21.16 -6.33
N ARG A 20 -16.75 21.47 -5.73
CA ARG A 20 -17.01 22.79 -5.16
C ARG A 20 -15.94 23.17 -4.14
N MET A 21 -15.73 22.29 -3.14
CA MET A 21 -14.73 22.49 -2.10
C MET A 21 -13.33 22.75 -2.67
N LYS A 22 -12.87 21.96 -3.64
CA LYS A 22 -11.56 22.13 -4.27
C LYS A 22 -11.45 23.48 -4.97
N ARG A 23 -12.48 23.89 -5.72
CA ARG A 23 -12.52 25.14 -6.43
C ARG A 23 -12.46 26.34 -5.50
N GLU A 24 -13.19 26.29 -4.38
CA GLU A 24 -13.33 27.38 -3.41
C GLU A 24 -12.20 27.40 -2.38
N SER A 25 -11.35 26.40 -2.34
CA SER A 25 -10.39 26.14 -1.26
C SER A 25 -9.13 27.02 -1.26
N ASN A 26 -9.01 28.00 -2.11
CA ASN A 26 -7.80 28.81 -2.22
C ASN A 26 -6.50 27.95 -2.31
N PHE A 27 -6.38 27.15 -3.37
CA PHE A 27 -5.26 26.20 -3.57
C PHE A 27 -5.15 25.14 -2.46
N LEU A 28 -6.26 24.53 -2.09
CA LEU A 28 -6.38 23.48 -1.07
C LEU A 28 -6.00 23.92 0.35
N ARG A 29 -5.91 25.21 0.62
CA ARG A 29 -5.64 25.75 1.95
C ARG A 29 -6.89 25.75 2.82
N GLY A 30 -8.04 26.09 2.23
CA GLY A 30 -9.28 26.28 2.98
C GLY A 30 -9.07 27.23 4.14
N THR A 31 -9.62 26.87 5.27
CA THR A 31 -9.42 27.50 6.59
C THR A 31 -8.64 26.57 7.54
N ILE A 32 -7.69 25.78 7.00
CA ILE A 32 -6.90 24.83 7.83
C ILE A 32 -6.08 25.57 8.89
N ALA A 33 -5.56 26.77 8.55
CA ALA A 33 -4.76 27.55 9.49
C ALA A 33 -5.57 28.02 10.71
N GLU A 34 -6.81 28.39 10.49
CA GLU A 34 -7.77 28.77 11.52
C GLU A 34 -8.12 27.55 12.39
N ASP A 35 -8.45 26.42 11.77
CA ASP A 35 -8.71 25.17 12.49
C ASP A 35 -7.51 24.71 13.35
N LEU A 36 -6.30 24.91 12.88
CA LEU A 36 -5.09 24.56 13.66
C LEU A 36 -4.93 25.41 14.93
N ASN A 37 -5.48 26.62 14.93
CA ASN A 37 -5.47 27.52 16.08
C ASN A 37 -6.69 27.34 16.99
N ASP A 38 -7.72 26.61 16.55
CA ASP A 38 -8.86 26.26 17.38
C ASP A 38 -8.51 25.19 18.39
N GLY A 39 -8.53 25.52 19.67
CA GLY A 39 -8.26 24.62 20.80
C GLY A 39 -9.49 23.89 21.34
N LEU A 40 -10.69 24.13 20.79
CA LEU A 40 -11.94 23.54 21.31
C LEU A 40 -12.09 22.06 20.93
N THR A 41 -11.52 21.65 19.82
CA THR A 41 -11.60 20.28 19.31
C THR A 41 -10.25 19.76 18.83
N GLY A 42 -10.05 18.44 18.96
CA GLY A 42 -8.88 17.73 18.40
C GLY A 42 -9.02 17.40 16.92
N GLY A 43 -10.15 17.66 16.29
CA GLY A 43 -10.44 17.36 14.89
C GLY A 43 -10.43 18.58 13.97
N PHE A 44 -10.53 18.33 12.66
CA PHE A 44 -10.83 19.31 11.62
C PHE A 44 -12.28 19.19 11.22
N HIS A 45 -12.88 20.31 10.81
CA HIS A 45 -14.30 20.39 10.51
C HIS A 45 -14.60 20.86 9.08
N GLY A 46 -15.86 20.67 8.66
CA GLY A 46 -16.33 21.13 7.37
C GLY A 46 -15.46 20.64 6.21
N ASP A 47 -15.16 21.55 5.30
CA ASP A 47 -14.33 21.26 4.13
C ASP A 47 -12.88 20.89 4.50
N ASN A 48 -12.35 21.40 5.62
CA ASN A 48 -11.00 21.13 6.06
C ASN A 48 -10.76 19.64 6.38
N PHE A 49 -11.77 18.91 6.87
CA PHE A 49 -11.72 17.46 7.06
C PHE A 49 -11.33 16.70 5.76
N LEU A 50 -11.76 17.21 4.60
CA LEU A 50 -11.41 16.65 3.31
C LEU A 50 -10.12 17.28 2.74
N LEU A 51 -9.90 18.57 2.96
CA LEU A 51 -8.74 19.28 2.43
C LEU A 51 -7.41 18.79 2.98
N ILE A 52 -7.34 18.40 4.26
CA ILE A 52 -6.10 17.84 4.86
C ILE A 52 -5.60 16.59 4.12
N ARG A 53 -6.48 15.88 3.42
CA ARG A 53 -6.08 14.69 2.64
C ARG A 53 -5.15 15.04 1.50
N PHE A 54 -5.31 16.19 0.87
CA PHE A 54 -4.40 16.66 -0.19
C PHE A 54 -3.01 17.00 0.35
N HIS A 55 -2.90 17.25 1.65
CA HIS A 55 -1.64 17.43 2.37
C HIS A 55 -1.11 16.13 2.98
N GLY A 56 -1.60 14.98 2.49
CA GLY A 56 -1.14 13.65 2.90
C GLY A 56 -1.68 13.14 4.23
N MET A 57 -2.73 13.78 4.77
CA MET A 57 -3.24 13.45 6.10
C MET A 57 -4.66 12.90 6.04
N TYR A 58 -4.97 11.98 6.96
CA TYR A 58 -6.34 11.54 7.24
C TYR A 58 -6.64 11.72 8.71
N GLN A 59 -7.75 12.36 9.01
CA GLN A 59 -8.27 12.37 10.38
C GLN A 59 -8.80 10.99 10.74
N GLN A 60 -8.35 10.50 11.86
CA GLN A 60 -8.68 9.22 12.47
C GLN A 60 -9.05 9.46 13.93
N ASP A 61 -9.42 8.40 14.62
CA ASP A 61 -9.57 8.40 16.08
C ASP A 61 -9.19 7.01 16.63
N ASP A 62 -8.94 6.97 17.93
CA ASP A 62 -8.67 5.73 18.64
C ASP A 62 -9.98 5.00 18.91
N ARG A 63 -10.22 3.93 18.15
CA ARG A 63 -11.48 3.17 18.19
C ARG A 63 -11.59 2.24 19.39
N ASP A 64 -10.47 1.88 20.02
CA ASP A 64 -10.49 1.03 21.21
C ASP A 64 -11.14 1.74 22.40
N ILE A 65 -10.95 3.06 22.48
CA ILE A 65 -11.51 3.88 23.57
C ILE A 65 -12.74 4.71 23.16
N ARG A 66 -13.23 4.54 21.93
CA ARG A 66 -14.33 5.36 21.38
C ARG A 66 -15.62 5.21 22.20
N ALA A 67 -15.98 3.99 22.56
CA ALA A 67 -17.19 3.71 23.32
C ALA A 67 -17.12 4.34 24.72
N GLU A 68 -16.02 4.13 25.45
CA GLU A 68 -15.78 4.71 26.77
C GLU A 68 -15.88 6.26 26.74
N ARG A 69 -15.25 6.88 25.74
CA ARG A 69 -15.32 8.34 25.60
C ARG A 69 -16.73 8.84 25.29
N ALA A 70 -17.49 8.09 24.47
CA ALA A 70 -18.88 8.43 24.18
C ALA A 70 -19.76 8.36 25.44
N GLU A 71 -19.58 7.36 26.29
CA GLU A 71 -20.26 7.25 27.60
C GLU A 71 -19.94 8.44 28.50
N GLN A 72 -18.70 8.91 28.49
CA GLN A 72 -18.22 10.08 29.20
C GLN A 72 -18.65 11.42 28.54
N LYS A 73 -19.38 11.40 27.43
CA LYS A 73 -19.75 12.58 26.61
C LYS A 73 -18.54 13.39 26.12
N LEU A 74 -17.42 12.75 25.92
CA LEU A 74 -16.22 13.34 25.35
C LEU A 74 -16.19 13.12 23.83
N GLU A 75 -15.58 14.04 23.09
CA GLU A 75 -15.33 13.84 21.66
C GLU A 75 -14.43 12.61 21.43
N PRO A 76 -14.49 11.96 20.25
CA PRO A 76 -13.52 10.95 19.88
C PRO A 76 -12.08 11.45 20.06
N ARG A 77 -11.14 10.58 20.45
CA ARG A 77 -9.73 10.94 20.52
C ARG A 77 -9.18 11.09 19.13
N HIS A 78 -9.41 12.25 18.52
CA HIS A 78 -8.94 12.55 17.18
C HIS A 78 -7.41 12.53 17.10
N ALA A 79 -6.91 11.93 16.06
CA ALA A 79 -5.50 11.92 15.68
C ALA A 79 -5.38 11.82 14.17
N MET A 80 -4.26 12.28 13.62
CA MET A 80 -4.03 12.25 12.18
C MET A 80 -3.08 11.11 11.81
N LEU A 81 -3.38 10.47 10.67
CA LEU A 81 -2.40 9.74 9.91
C LEU A 81 -1.73 10.71 8.95
N LEU A 82 -0.41 10.61 8.77
CA LEU A 82 0.30 11.26 7.68
C LEU A 82 1.03 10.22 6.85
N ARG A 83 0.96 10.36 5.53
CA ARG A 83 1.73 9.58 4.55
C ARG A 83 2.71 10.49 3.83
N CYS A 84 3.99 10.11 3.80
CA CYS A 84 5.03 10.85 3.11
C CYS A 84 5.06 10.54 1.60
N ARG A 85 5.43 11.51 0.76
CA ARG A 85 5.77 11.29 -0.64
C ARG A 85 7.24 10.86 -0.73
N LEU A 86 7.47 9.67 -1.26
CA LEU A 86 8.76 9.01 -1.25
C LEU A 86 8.94 8.13 -2.48
N PRO A 87 9.19 8.70 -3.67
CA PRO A 87 9.34 7.92 -4.90
C PRO A 87 10.36 6.81 -4.74
N GLY A 88 9.99 5.57 -5.13
CA GLY A 88 10.85 4.40 -5.01
C GLY A 88 11.23 3.99 -3.59
N GLY A 89 10.68 4.64 -2.56
CA GLY A 89 10.86 4.25 -1.15
C GLY A 89 12.23 4.58 -0.54
N VAL A 90 13.02 5.46 -1.12
CA VAL A 90 14.39 5.77 -0.68
C VAL A 90 14.41 6.84 0.41
N ILE A 91 15.07 6.56 1.53
CA ILE A 91 15.22 7.44 2.70
C ILE A 91 16.69 7.54 3.07
N THR A 92 17.24 8.75 3.11
CA THR A 92 18.61 8.95 3.62
C THR A 92 18.68 8.74 5.14
N THR A 93 19.86 8.44 5.66
CA THR A 93 20.06 8.30 7.12
C THR A 93 19.75 9.58 7.88
N THR A 94 19.92 10.75 7.29
CA THR A 94 19.53 12.03 7.88
C THR A 94 18.02 12.17 7.98
N GLN A 95 17.30 11.82 6.91
CA GLN A 95 15.83 11.77 6.91
C GLN A 95 15.33 10.76 7.93
N TRP A 96 15.93 9.56 7.99
CA TRP A 96 15.52 8.53 8.94
C TRP A 96 15.61 9.02 10.40
N LYS A 97 16.72 9.67 10.77
CA LYS A 97 16.88 10.22 12.13
C LYS A 97 15.81 11.26 12.49
N ALA A 98 15.43 12.10 11.54
CA ALA A 98 14.36 13.08 11.75
C ALA A 98 12.98 12.41 11.89
N ILE A 99 12.69 11.42 11.04
CA ILE A 99 11.47 10.61 11.06
C ILE A 99 11.36 9.85 12.40
N ASP A 100 12.42 9.19 12.82
CA ASP A 100 12.48 8.43 14.07
C ASP A 100 12.23 9.33 15.29
N LYS A 101 12.94 10.46 15.36
CA LYS A 101 12.76 11.44 16.43
C LYS A 101 11.33 11.99 16.46
N PHE A 102 10.76 12.34 15.31
CA PHE A 102 9.39 12.85 15.26
C PHE A 102 8.38 11.79 15.72
N ALA A 103 8.54 10.55 15.30
CA ALA A 103 7.70 9.44 15.73
C ALA A 103 7.71 9.29 17.26
N ALA A 104 8.89 9.32 17.87
CA ALA A 104 9.07 9.18 19.32
C ALA A 104 8.43 10.33 20.11
N ASP A 105 8.68 11.57 19.69
CA ASP A 105 8.37 12.75 20.50
C ASP A 105 6.96 13.31 20.22
N ASN A 106 6.38 13.06 19.04
CA ASN A 106 5.22 13.82 18.55
C ASN A 106 4.05 12.94 18.07
N THR A 107 4.12 11.62 18.27
CA THR A 107 2.99 10.73 17.97
C THR A 107 2.55 9.94 19.19
N ILE A 108 1.27 9.55 19.24
CA ILE A 108 0.73 8.76 20.36
C ILE A 108 1.41 7.39 20.44
N TYR A 109 1.71 6.77 19.29
CA TYR A 109 2.17 5.38 19.23
C TYR A 109 3.70 5.24 19.15
N GLY A 110 4.44 6.31 18.98
CA GLY A 110 5.92 6.29 18.90
C GLY A 110 6.49 5.45 17.76
N SER A 111 5.67 5.02 16.82
CA SER A 111 6.01 4.03 15.79
C SER A 111 6.04 4.61 14.38
N ILE A 112 6.76 3.91 13.48
CA ILE A 112 6.78 4.17 12.04
C ILE A 112 6.11 2.99 11.35
N ARG A 113 5.24 3.23 10.37
CA ARG A 113 4.58 2.17 9.61
C ARG A 113 5.00 2.21 8.15
N LEU A 114 5.73 1.19 7.71
CA LEU A 114 6.07 0.98 6.30
C LEU A 114 4.84 0.51 5.54
N THR A 115 4.67 0.95 4.30
CA THR A 115 3.50 0.62 3.50
C THR A 115 3.86 -0.18 2.27
N ASN A 116 2.87 -0.88 1.71
CA ASN A 116 2.99 -1.56 0.43
C ASN A 116 3.08 -0.61 -0.80
N ARG A 117 3.15 0.70 -0.56
CA ARG A 117 3.41 1.73 -1.58
C ARG A 117 4.80 2.34 -1.47
N GLN A 118 5.74 1.61 -0.86
CA GLN A 118 7.13 2.07 -0.69
C GLN A 118 7.22 3.44 -0.02
N THR A 119 6.37 3.69 0.98
CA THR A 119 6.44 4.90 1.81
C THR A 119 6.17 4.56 3.27
N PHE A 120 6.32 5.54 4.14
CA PHE A 120 5.98 5.37 5.54
C PHE A 120 4.77 6.21 5.94
N GLN A 121 4.18 5.82 7.05
CA GLN A 121 3.09 6.55 7.70
C GLN A 121 3.42 6.77 9.16
N PHE A 122 3.01 7.95 9.64
CA PHE A 122 2.80 8.18 11.07
C PHE A 122 1.34 8.00 11.40
N HIS A 123 1.06 7.40 12.53
CA HIS A 123 -0.25 7.31 13.13
C HIS A 123 -0.23 8.01 14.49
N GLY A 124 -1.36 8.57 14.89
CA GLY A 124 -1.46 9.22 16.20
C GLY A 124 -0.84 10.63 16.29
N ILE A 125 -0.82 11.38 15.20
CA ILE A 125 -0.41 12.79 15.22
C ILE A 125 -1.58 13.62 15.77
N LEU A 126 -1.40 14.27 16.90
CA LEU A 126 -2.39 15.19 17.45
C LEU A 126 -2.44 16.48 16.61
N LYS A 127 -3.59 17.17 16.61
CA LYS A 127 -3.82 18.40 15.84
C LYS A 127 -2.70 19.44 16.05
N LYS A 128 -2.24 19.64 17.29
CA LYS A 128 -1.12 20.54 17.62
C LYS A 128 0.20 20.19 16.91
N ASN A 129 0.40 18.94 16.52
CA ASN A 129 1.60 18.44 15.88
C ASN A 129 1.49 18.37 14.34
N VAL A 130 0.36 18.81 13.75
CA VAL A 130 0.17 18.84 12.29
C VAL A 130 1.13 19.81 11.62
N LYS A 131 1.25 21.04 12.08
CA LYS A 131 2.24 21.99 11.55
C LYS A 131 3.68 21.53 11.80
N PRO A 132 4.07 21.08 13.01
CA PRO A 132 5.40 20.50 13.26
C PRO A 132 5.78 19.34 12.35
N VAL A 133 4.88 18.42 11.98
CA VAL A 133 5.23 17.30 11.11
C VAL A 133 5.60 17.78 9.69
N HIS A 134 4.85 18.70 9.13
CA HIS A 134 5.18 19.26 7.82
C HIS A 134 6.49 20.06 7.85
N GLN A 135 6.73 20.83 8.90
CA GLN A 135 7.99 21.54 9.09
C GLN A 135 9.18 20.57 9.19
N MET A 136 9.03 19.48 9.94
CA MET A 136 10.06 18.44 10.03
C MET A 136 10.33 17.81 8.65
N LEU A 137 9.30 17.41 7.90
CA LEU A 137 9.47 16.84 6.57
C LEU A 137 10.22 17.81 5.64
N HIS A 138 9.77 19.04 5.58
CA HIS A 138 10.41 20.07 4.73
C HIS A 138 11.88 20.34 5.13
N SER A 139 12.19 20.29 6.43
CA SER A 139 13.56 20.53 6.91
C SER A 139 14.58 19.47 6.43
N VAL A 140 14.08 18.30 6.00
CA VAL A 140 14.90 17.21 5.48
C VAL A 140 14.62 16.90 4.00
N GLY A 141 13.96 17.85 3.29
CA GLY A 141 13.68 17.72 1.86
C GLY A 141 12.61 16.69 1.52
N LEU A 142 11.70 16.41 2.43
CA LEU A 142 10.53 15.55 2.22
C LEU A 142 9.24 16.37 2.24
N ASP A 143 8.19 15.82 1.69
CA ASP A 143 6.84 16.36 1.78
C ASP A 143 5.77 15.26 1.83
N ALA A 144 4.52 15.66 2.03
CA ALA A 144 3.37 14.78 2.04
C ALA A 144 2.30 15.20 1.02
N LEU A 145 2.63 16.12 0.11
CA LEU A 145 1.69 16.60 -0.89
C LEU A 145 1.31 15.47 -1.85
N ALA A 146 0.05 15.43 -2.22
CA ALA A 146 -0.47 14.47 -3.20
C ALA A 146 -0.35 12.97 -2.81
N THR A 147 -0.14 12.63 -1.55
CA THR A 147 -0.01 11.23 -1.12
C THR A 147 -1.31 10.60 -0.63
N ALA A 148 -2.38 11.37 -0.65
CA ALA A 148 -3.72 10.94 -0.26
C ALA A 148 -4.77 11.58 -1.18
N ASN A 149 -6.01 11.04 -1.13
CA ASN A 149 -7.14 11.51 -1.94
C ASN A 149 -6.99 11.28 -3.47
N ASP A 150 -7.65 12.07 -4.28
CA ASP A 150 -7.81 11.92 -5.74
C ASP A 150 -6.61 12.51 -6.50
N MET A 151 -5.43 12.02 -6.27
CA MET A 151 -4.19 12.55 -6.85
C MET A 151 -3.23 11.42 -7.18
N ASN A 152 -2.23 11.69 -8.00
CA ASN A 152 -1.13 10.76 -8.19
C ASN A 152 -0.45 10.48 -6.83
N ARG A 153 -0.46 9.21 -6.44
CA ARG A 153 0.11 8.75 -5.17
C ARG A 153 1.62 8.55 -5.29
N ASN A 154 2.21 7.92 -4.27
CA ASN A 154 3.61 7.58 -4.31
C ASN A 154 3.93 6.71 -5.53
N VAL A 155 4.94 7.07 -6.30
CA VAL A 155 5.39 6.32 -7.48
C VAL A 155 6.30 5.19 -7.00
N LEU A 156 5.98 3.98 -7.42
CA LEU A 156 6.71 2.78 -7.06
C LEU A 156 7.66 2.38 -8.19
N CYS A 157 8.77 1.77 -7.81
CA CYS A 157 9.67 1.10 -8.72
C CYS A 157 10.31 -0.09 -8.00
N THR A 158 11.27 -0.76 -8.62
CA THR A 158 12.09 -1.78 -7.93
C THR A 158 12.71 -1.20 -6.65
N SER A 159 12.72 -1.99 -5.58
CA SER A 159 13.11 -1.51 -4.25
C SER A 159 14.62 -1.32 -4.09
N ASN A 160 15.44 -1.92 -4.94
CA ASN A 160 16.88 -1.81 -4.85
C ASN A 160 17.51 -1.38 -6.19
N PRO A 161 17.66 -0.07 -6.44
CA PRO A 161 18.25 0.47 -7.66
C PRO A 161 19.72 0.05 -7.91
N TYR A 162 20.42 -0.48 -6.91
CA TYR A 162 21.81 -0.93 -7.10
C TYR A 162 21.96 -2.40 -7.44
N GLU A 163 20.88 -3.11 -7.73
CA GLU A 163 20.95 -4.49 -8.21
C GLU A 163 21.30 -4.59 -9.69
N SER A 164 20.92 -3.60 -10.48
CA SER A 164 21.24 -3.50 -11.90
C SER A 164 21.12 -2.05 -12.40
N GLU A 165 21.71 -1.78 -13.57
CA GLU A 165 21.55 -0.48 -14.24
C GLU A 165 20.10 -0.17 -14.58
N LEU A 166 19.31 -1.18 -14.99
CA LEU A 166 17.87 -1.04 -15.27
C LEU A 166 17.09 -0.62 -14.00
N HIS A 167 17.46 -1.17 -12.85
CA HIS A 167 16.82 -0.79 -11.58
C HIS A 167 17.18 0.65 -11.19
N ALA A 168 18.42 1.08 -11.43
CA ALA A 168 18.82 2.47 -11.19
C ALA A 168 18.07 3.43 -12.10
N GLU A 169 17.94 3.09 -13.38
CA GLU A 169 17.19 3.89 -14.36
C GLU A 169 15.69 3.97 -13.98
N ALA A 170 15.08 2.85 -13.60
CA ALA A 170 13.69 2.83 -13.13
C ALA A 170 13.45 3.76 -11.94
N TYR A 171 14.41 3.87 -11.01
CA TYR A 171 14.34 4.79 -9.88
C TYR A 171 14.39 6.25 -10.32
N GLU A 172 15.28 6.59 -11.27
CA GLU A 172 15.36 7.95 -11.82
C GLU A 172 14.04 8.34 -12.50
N TRP A 173 13.43 7.43 -13.25
CA TRP A 173 12.12 7.67 -13.86
C TRP A 173 11.01 7.79 -12.82
N ALA A 174 11.02 7.01 -11.74
CA ALA A 174 10.05 7.14 -10.67
C ALA A 174 10.09 8.53 -10.01
N LYS A 175 11.28 9.11 -9.82
CA LYS A 175 11.44 10.49 -9.34
C LYS A 175 10.86 11.50 -10.32
N LYS A 176 11.24 11.41 -11.60
CA LYS A 176 10.75 12.30 -12.66
C LYS A 176 9.22 12.28 -12.78
N ILE A 177 8.61 11.09 -12.76
CA ILE A 177 7.15 10.95 -12.80
C ILE A 177 6.52 11.59 -11.56
N SER A 178 7.06 11.32 -10.37
CA SER A 178 6.54 11.87 -9.13
C SER A 178 6.56 13.39 -9.10
N GLU A 179 7.62 14.00 -9.61
CA GLU A 179 7.74 15.46 -9.72
C GLU A 179 6.84 16.03 -10.81
N HIS A 180 6.80 15.38 -11.97
CA HIS A 180 6.01 15.83 -13.11
C HIS A 180 4.51 15.86 -12.81
N LEU A 181 4.01 14.86 -12.09
CA LEU A 181 2.59 14.74 -11.75
C LEU A 181 2.19 15.48 -10.46
N LEU A 182 3.08 16.29 -9.88
CA LEU A 182 2.70 17.19 -8.79
C LEU A 182 1.71 18.26 -9.27
N PRO A 183 0.80 18.70 -8.40
CA PRO A 183 -0.16 19.74 -8.71
C PRO A 183 0.52 21.05 -9.12
N ARG A 184 0.20 21.56 -10.32
CA ARG A 184 0.80 22.79 -10.87
C ARG A 184 -0.18 23.94 -11.04
N THR A 185 -1.48 23.65 -11.05
CA THR A 185 -2.55 24.63 -11.30
C THR A 185 -3.72 24.41 -10.34
N ARG A 186 -4.67 25.35 -10.32
CA ARG A 186 -5.94 25.14 -9.60
C ARG A 186 -6.75 23.97 -10.16
N ALA A 187 -6.60 23.68 -11.46
CA ALA A 187 -7.33 22.64 -12.17
C ALA A 187 -6.88 21.21 -11.77
N TYR A 188 -5.72 21.03 -11.16
CA TYR A 188 -5.26 19.70 -10.75
C TYR A 188 -6.21 19.01 -9.76
N ALA A 189 -6.97 19.80 -9.02
CA ALA A 189 -7.98 19.28 -8.13
C ALA A 189 -9.10 18.52 -8.85
N GLU A 190 -9.16 18.61 -10.17
CA GLU A 190 -10.12 17.91 -11.03
C GLU A 190 -9.60 16.56 -11.53
N ILE A 191 -8.34 16.21 -11.24
CA ILE A 191 -7.73 14.95 -11.66
C ILE A 191 -8.16 13.85 -10.68
N TRP A 192 -8.99 12.96 -11.16
CA TRP A 192 -9.53 11.82 -10.44
C TRP A 192 -8.75 10.56 -10.78
N LEU A 193 -7.56 10.38 -10.18
CA LEU A 193 -6.86 9.11 -10.19
C LEU A 193 -6.89 8.52 -8.78
N ASP A 194 -7.84 7.64 -8.54
CA ASP A 194 -7.84 6.83 -7.34
C ASP A 194 -6.95 5.60 -7.55
N GLN A 195 -5.63 5.84 -7.55
CA GLN A 195 -4.65 4.77 -7.74
C GLN A 195 -4.56 3.82 -6.55
N GLU A 196 -5.09 4.17 -5.38
CA GLU A 196 -5.11 3.25 -4.25
C GLU A 196 -5.84 1.96 -4.59
N LYS A 197 -6.87 2.06 -5.38
CA LYS A 197 -7.71 0.92 -5.73
C LYS A 197 -7.26 0.17 -6.98
N VAL A 198 -6.53 0.80 -7.87
CA VAL A 198 -5.87 0.09 -9.00
C VAL A 198 -4.76 -0.83 -8.51
N ALA A 199 -4.13 -0.51 -7.37
CA ALA A 199 -3.05 -1.32 -6.79
C ALA A 199 -3.50 -2.21 -5.62
N THR A 200 -4.71 -2.06 -5.08
CA THR A 200 -5.13 -2.70 -3.84
C THR A 200 -6.51 -3.35 -3.87
N THR A 201 -7.28 -3.15 -4.91
CA THR A 201 -8.54 -3.87 -5.11
C THR A 201 -8.39 -4.91 -6.20
N ASP A 202 -9.23 -5.84 -6.15
CA ASP A 202 -9.72 -6.96 -6.90
C ASP A 202 -9.66 -6.86 -8.43
N GLU A 203 -8.83 -5.98 -8.95
CA GLU A 203 -8.72 -5.78 -10.37
C GLU A 203 -7.38 -6.27 -10.83
N GLU A 204 -7.43 -7.10 -11.85
CA GLU A 204 -6.26 -7.32 -12.67
C GLU A 204 -5.61 -5.95 -12.88
N PRO A 205 -4.34 -5.79 -12.57
CA PRO A 205 -3.63 -4.63 -13.05
C PRO A 205 -3.93 -4.58 -14.55
N ILE A 206 -4.39 -3.44 -15.04
CA ILE A 206 -4.46 -3.18 -16.48
C ILE A 206 -3.00 -3.08 -16.90
N LEU A 207 -2.34 -4.24 -16.81
CA LEU A 207 -0.95 -4.41 -17.08
C LEU A 207 -0.82 -4.38 -18.58
N GLY A 208 -0.27 -3.27 -18.98
CA GLY A 208 0.58 -3.31 -20.12
C GLY A 208 -0.10 -3.78 -21.39
N ALA A 209 -1.24 -3.18 -21.75
CA ALA A 209 -1.70 -3.33 -23.13
C ALA A 209 -0.67 -2.80 -24.15
N THR A 210 0.52 -2.32 -23.71
CA THR A 210 1.43 -1.62 -24.61
C THR A 210 2.87 -1.60 -24.11
N TYR A 211 3.79 -1.37 -25.05
CA TYR A 211 5.18 -1.03 -24.79
C TYR A 211 5.47 0.39 -25.33
N LEU A 212 6.32 1.12 -24.65
CA LEU A 212 6.76 2.46 -25.09
C LEU A 212 8.24 2.69 -24.75
N PRO A 213 8.95 3.47 -25.58
CA PRO A 213 10.30 3.93 -25.24
C PRO A 213 10.29 4.85 -24.02
N LEU A 214 11.34 4.77 -23.19
CA LEU A 214 11.43 5.47 -21.90
C LEU A 214 11.27 6.99 -21.99
N GLU A 215 11.78 7.62 -23.06
CA GLU A 215 11.69 9.07 -23.30
C GLU A 215 10.25 9.58 -23.38
N HIS A 216 9.29 8.73 -23.70
CA HIS A 216 7.87 9.08 -23.78
C HIS A 216 7.11 8.89 -22.46
N THR A 217 7.74 8.34 -21.42
CA THR A 217 7.09 7.95 -20.17
C THR A 217 6.33 9.12 -19.51
N LEU A 218 6.91 10.32 -19.45
CA LEU A 218 6.25 11.48 -18.82
C LEU A 218 5.04 11.96 -19.64
N ALA A 219 5.18 12.03 -20.97
CA ALA A 219 4.08 12.43 -21.85
C ALA A 219 2.90 11.44 -21.75
N VAL A 220 3.22 10.16 -21.70
CA VAL A 220 2.19 9.11 -21.55
C VAL A 220 1.56 9.16 -20.16
N ALA A 221 2.33 9.31 -19.09
CA ALA A 221 1.78 9.43 -17.74
C ALA A 221 0.81 10.63 -17.64
N GLU A 222 1.17 11.79 -18.19
CA GLU A 222 0.30 12.95 -18.25
C GLU A 222 -0.93 12.70 -19.13
N ALA A 223 -0.76 12.04 -20.28
CA ALA A 223 -1.86 11.70 -21.18
C ALA A 223 -2.89 10.76 -20.50
N VAL A 224 -2.44 9.74 -19.76
CA VAL A 224 -3.32 8.86 -18.97
C VAL A 224 -4.10 9.66 -17.94
N VAL A 225 -3.39 10.50 -17.17
CA VAL A 225 -4.01 11.33 -16.12
C VAL A 225 -5.06 12.29 -16.72
N THR A 226 -4.71 12.97 -17.81
CA THR A 226 -5.62 13.94 -18.44
C THR A 226 -6.79 13.26 -19.16
N THR A 227 -6.60 12.07 -19.73
CA THR A 227 -7.70 11.28 -20.28
C THR A 227 -8.67 10.88 -19.17
N GLN A 228 -8.19 10.38 -18.04
CA GLN A 228 -9.05 10.05 -16.91
C GLN A 228 -9.74 11.28 -16.33
N ARG A 229 -9.07 12.42 -16.24
CA ARG A 229 -9.66 13.70 -15.83
C ARG A 229 -10.88 14.04 -16.68
N ASP A 230 -10.74 13.94 -18.01
CA ASP A 230 -11.76 14.39 -18.94
C ASP A 230 -12.86 13.34 -19.20
N TRP A 231 -12.50 12.06 -19.10
CA TRP A 231 -13.41 10.95 -19.41
C TRP A 231 -13.96 10.24 -18.17
N GLY A 232 -13.38 10.45 -16.99
CA GLY A 232 -13.85 9.88 -15.74
C GLY A 232 -15.24 10.39 -15.34
N ASN A 233 -16.02 9.56 -14.65
CA ASN A 233 -17.31 9.97 -14.13
C ASN A 233 -17.14 10.93 -12.94
N ARG A 234 -17.54 12.19 -13.13
CA ARG A 234 -17.40 13.27 -12.13
C ARG A 234 -18.69 13.56 -11.38
N THR A 235 -19.81 12.96 -11.79
CA THR A 235 -21.12 13.10 -11.15
C THR A 235 -21.41 12.00 -10.15
N ASP A 236 -20.94 10.78 -10.42
CA ASP A 236 -21.06 9.64 -9.52
C ASP A 236 -19.67 9.20 -9.02
N ARG A 237 -19.34 9.55 -7.78
CA ARG A 237 -18.07 9.22 -7.16
C ARG A 237 -17.84 7.72 -6.95
N LYS A 238 -18.88 6.91 -6.90
CA LYS A 238 -18.74 5.45 -6.78
C LYS A 238 -18.11 4.86 -8.03
N ASN A 239 -18.36 5.47 -9.18
CA ASN A 239 -17.89 5.05 -10.49
C ASN A 239 -16.83 6.00 -11.11
N ALA A 240 -16.11 6.78 -10.28
CA ALA A 240 -15.14 7.79 -10.75
C ALA A 240 -13.74 7.24 -11.06
N LYS A 241 -13.45 5.96 -10.77
CA LYS A 241 -12.12 5.39 -10.95
C LYS A 241 -11.83 5.05 -12.39
N THR A 242 -10.54 5.02 -12.75
CA THR A 242 -10.07 4.70 -14.11
C THR A 242 -10.64 3.38 -14.64
N LYS A 243 -10.78 2.36 -13.79
CA LYS A 243 -11.37 1.08 -14.17
C LYS A 243 -12.77 1.22 -14.77
N TYR A 244 -13.62 2.02 -14.14
CA TYR A 244 -14.98 2.24 -14.66
C TYR A 244 -14.98 3.05 -15.96
N THR A 245 -13.99 3.91 -16.16
CA THR A 245 -13.77 4.57 -17.44
C THR A 245 -13.40 3.54 -18.51
N LEU A 246 -12.44 2.66 -18.21
CA LEU A 246 -12.00 1.58 -19.11
C LEU A 246 -13.12 0.57 -19.40
N GLU A 247 -13.90 0.19 -18.38
CA GLU A 247 -15.06 -0.68 -18.54
C GLU A 247 -16.10 -0.04 -19.47
N ARG A 248 -16.31 1.26 -19.36
CA ARG A 248 -17.27 2.02 -20.18
C ARG A 248 -16.81 2.19 -21.62
N VAL A 249 -15.55 2.60 -21.85
CA VAL A 249 -15.07 2.96 -23.20
C VAL A 249 -14.32 1.83 -23.90
N GLY A 250 -13.80 0.87 -23.16
CA GLY A 250 -12.89 -0.17 -23.62
C GLY A 250 -11.43 0.26 -23.62
N ILE A 251 -10.53 -0.73 -23.50
CA ILE A 251 -9.10 -0.49 -23.41
C ILE A 251 -8.52 0.13 -24.69
N ASP A 252 -8.95 -0.31 -25.85
CA ASP A 252 -8.45 0.16 -27.13
C ASP A 252 -8.79 1.64 -27.36
N THR A 253 -10.04 2.04 -27.10
CA THR A 253 -10.48 3.44 -27.21
C THR A 253 -9.72 4.36 -26.23
N PHE A 254 -9.51 3.88 -24.99
CA PHE A 254 -8.73 4.63 -24.01
C PHE A 254 -7.27 4.77 -24.44
N LYS A 255 -6.68 3.69 -24.95
CA LYS A 255 -5.32 3.66 -25.49
C LYS A 255 -5.15 4.63 -26.65
N GLU A 256 -6.05 4.63 -27.63
CA GLU A 256 -6.02 5.55 -28.78
C GLU A 256 -6.04 7.02 -28.33
N GLU A 257 -6.84 7.37 -27.33
CA GLU A 257 -6.87 8.72 -26.78
C GLU A 257 -5.58 9.10 -26.04
N VAL A 258 -5.01 8.15 -25.29
CA VAL A 258 -3.70 8.36 -24.64
C VAL A 258 -2.61 8.56 -25.69
N GLU A 259 -2.56 7.75 -26.75
CA GLU A 259 -1.63 7.91 -27.87
C GLU A 259 -1.77 9.29 -28.54
N ARG A 260 -3.02 9.69 -28.78
CA ARG A 260 -3.31 11.02 -29.39
C ARG A 260 -2.81 12.16 -28.53
N ARG A 261 -3.00 12.10 -27.19
CA ARG A 261 -2.54 13.15 -26.27
C ARG A 261 -1.04 13.16 -26.10
N ALA A 262 -0.43 11.98 -26.03
CA ALA A 262 1.02 11.85 -25.89
C ALA A 262 1.79 12.12 -27.19
N GLY A 263 1.10 12.12 -28.34
CA GLY A 263 1.72 12.32 -29.66
C GLY A 263 2.57 11.14 -30.13
N ILE A 264 2.29 9.92 -29.66
CA ILE A 264 3.03 8.69 -29.97
C ILE A 264 2.08 7.55 -30.32
N LYS A 265 2.64 6.50 -30.88
CA LYS A 265 1.98 5.20 -31.02
C LYS A 265 2.66 4.19 -30.12
N PHE A 266 1.86 3.39 -29.44
CA PHE A 266 2.37 2.31 -28.61
C PHE A 266 2.79 1.11 -29.46
N GLU A 267 3.87 0.46 -29.06
CA GLU A 267 4.26 -0.82 -29.59
C GLU A 267 3.43 -1.96 -28.98
N PRO A 268 3.30 -3.10 -29.64
CA PRO A 268 2.70 -4.29 -29.04
C PRO A 268 3.40 -4.69 -27.75
N ILE A 269 2.65 -5.31 -26.83
CA ILE A 269 3.20 -5.91 -25.61
C ILE A 269 4.35 -6.86 -25.97
N ARG A 270 5.45 -6.74 -25.24
CA ARG A 270 6.53 -7.73 -25.28
C ARG A 270 6.23 -8.83 -24.28
N PRO A 271 6.28 -10.10 -24.66
CA PRO A 271 6.06 -11.21 -23.74
C PRO A 271 7.00 -11.10 -22.54
N TYR A 272 6.46 -11.19 -21.35
CA TYR A 272 7.22 -11.20 -20.11
C TYR A 272 6.51 -12.10 -19.08
N GLU A 273 7.28 -12.94 -18.42
CA GLU A 273 6.80 -13.80 -17.35
C GLU A 273 7.50 -13.43 -16.04
N PHE A 274 6.73 -13.23 -15.00
CA PHE A 274 7.27 -13.01 -13.66
C PHE A 274 7.76 -14.34 -13.08
N THR A 275 9.05 -14.43 -12.78
CA THR A 275 9.69 -15.65 -12.24
C THR A 275 9.79 -15.63 -10.71
N GLY A 276 9.50 -14.51 -10.06
CA GLY A 276 9.59 -14.38 -8.60
C GLY A 276 8.76 -13.24 -8.08
N ARG A 277 8.36 -13.38 -6.83
CA ARG A 277 7.62 -12.41 -6.05
C ARG A 277 8.19 -12.33 -4.66
N GLY A 278 8.16 -11.15 -4.06
CA GLY A 278 8.62 -10.96 -2.70
C GLY A 278 9.99 -10.30 -2.64
N ASP A 279 10.48 -10.17 -1.42
CA ASP A 279 11.77 -9.55 -1.16
C ASP A 279 12.82 -10.63 -0.91
N ARG A 280 14.05 -10.36 -1.31
CA ARG A 280 15.20 -11.24 -1.01
C ARG A 280 15.72 -10.88 0.38
N ILE A 281 15.24 -11.56 1.43
CA ILE A 281 15.65 -11.33 2.82
C ILE A 281 17.11 -11.71 3.00
N GLY A 282 17.85 -10.88 3.73
CA GLY A 282 19.28 -11.07 3.98
C GLY A 282 20.19 -10.20 3.12
N TRP A 283 21.46 -10.61 3.01
CA TRP A 283 22.48 -9.84 2.33
C TRP A 283 22.54 -10.13 0.82
N VAL A 284 22.52 -9.08 0.02
CA VAL A 284 22.74 -9.14 -1.44
C VAL A 284 23.84 -8.14 -1.79
N LYS A 285 24.76 -8.52 -2.69
CA LYS A 285 25.79 -7.63 -3.22
C LYS A 285 25.29 -6.93 -4.47
N GLY A 286 25.42 -5.60 -4.49
CA GLY A 286 25.02 -4.77 -5.65
C GLY A 286 26.10 -4.63 -6.70
N ILE A 287 25.74 -4.05 -7.84
CA ILE A 287 26.68 -3.70 -8.94
C ILE A 287 27.67 -2.59 -8.53
N ASP A 288 27.31 -1.82 -7.50
CA ASP A 288 28.17 -0.80 -6.88
C ASP A 288 29.22 -1.36 -5.92
N ASN A 289 29.36 -2.70 -5.86
CA ASN A 289 30.21 -3.46 -4.94
C ASN A 289 29.89 -3.29 -3.45
N ASN A 290 28.83 -2.58 -3.09
CA ASN A 290 28.33 -2.51 -1.72
C ASN A 290 27.37 -3.66 -1.42
N TRP A 291 27.09 -3.84 -0.14
CA TRP A 291 26.11 -4.80 0.34
C TRP A 291 24.78 -4.12 0.68
N HIS A 292 23.70 -4.87 0.48
CA HIS A 292 22.35 -4.45 0.80
C HIS A 292 21.71 -5.51 1.69
N LEU A 293 21.23 -5.10 2.87
CA LEU A 293 20.59 -6.00 3.83
C LEU A 293 19.09 -5.77 3.81
N THR A 294 18.35 -6.73 3.30
CA THR A 294 16.88 -6.71 3.40
C THR A 294 16.43 -7.34 4.71
N LEU A 295 15.67 -6.58 5.47
CA LEU A 295 15.10 -6.95 6.76
C LEU A 295 13.60 -7.24 6.61
N PHE A 296 13.15 -8.35 7.17
CA PHE A 296 11.72 -8.59 7.35
C PHE A 296 11.19 -7.71 8.48
N ILE A 297 10.16 -6.92 8.19
CA ILE A 297 9.47 -6.07 9.16
C ILE A 297 8.03 -6.51 9.25
N GLU A 298 7.68 -7.25 10.29
CA GLU A 298 6.35 -7.80 10.46
C GLU A 298 5.27 -6.72 10.35
N ASN A 299 4.37 -6.88 9.38
CA ASN A 299 3.35 -5.89 9.02
C ASN A 299 3.91 -4.48 8.75
N GLY A 300 5.20 -4.32 8.51
CA GLY A 300 5.84 -3.01 8.32
C GLY A 300 5.88 -2.13 9.56
N ARG A 301 5.58 -2.65 10.77
CA ARG A 301 5.54 -1.86 12.00
C ARG A 301 6.92 -1.79 12.64
N ILE A 302 7.50 -0.60 12.68
CA ILE A 302 8.76 -0.31 13.35
C ILE A 302 8.47 0.33 14.70
N LEU A 303 8.72 -0.43 15.74
CA LEU A 303 8.52 -0.08 17.15
C LEU A 303 9.51 -0.89 17.98
N ASP A 304 9.81 -0.45 19.18
CA ASP A 304 10.55 -1.24 20.15
C ASP A 304 9.61 -2.17 20.91
N TYR A 305 9.82 -3.47 20.76
CA TYR A 305 9.12 -4.51 21.48
C TYR A 305 9.98 -5.06 22.61
N PRO A 306 9.39 -5.64 23.67
CA PRO A 306 10.16 -6.32 24.71
C PRO A 306 11.14 -7.35 24.11
N GLY A 307 12.44 -7.20 24.39
CA GLY A 307 13.50 -8.07 23.85
C GLY A 307 13.84 -7.87 22.36
N ARG A 308 13.13 -7.00 21.65
CA ARG A 308 13.35 -6.71 20.22
C ARG A 308 13.21 -5.20 19.95
N PRO A 309 14.21 -4.38 20.30
CA PRO A 309 14.17 -2.93 20.13
C PRO A 309 14.48 -2.52 18.69
N LEU A 310 13.58 -2.87 17.75
CA LEU A 310 13.77 -2.72 16.29
C LEU A 310 13.99 -1.26 15.89
N LYS A 311 13.18 -0.34 16.45
CA LYS A 311 13.24 1.09 16.14
C LYS A 311 14.57 1.68 16.60
N THR A 312 14.98 1.37 17.84
CA THR A 312 16.29 1.76 18.40
C THR A 312 17.43 1.19 17.54
N GLY A 313 17.36 -0.08 17.13
CA GLY A 313 18.38 -0.70 16.28
C GLY A 313 18.57 0.01 14.94
N LEU A 314 17.48 0.38 14.27
CA LEU A 314 17.54 1.13 13.03
C LEU A 314 18.10 2.54 13.22
N LEU A 315 17.81 3.19 14.35
CA LEU A 315 18.40 4.48 14.70
C LEU A 315 19.92 4.36 14.92
N GLU A 316 20.38 3.33 15.63
CA GLU A 316 21.82 3.09 15.85
C GLU A 316 22.53 2.79 14.52
N ILE A 317 21.93 2.02 13.65
CA ILE A 317 22.44 1.81 12.29
C ILE A 317 22.50 3.14 11.52
N ALA A 318 21.44 3.96 11.56
CA ALA A 318 21.42 5.26 10.89
C ALA A 318 22.50 6.25 11.38
N LYS A 319 23.02 6.09 12.60
CA LYS A 319 24.13 6.92 13.13
C LYS A 319 25.48 6.60 12.50
N ILE A 320 25.69 5.36 12.06
CA ILE A 320 26.96 4.89 11.51
C ILE A 320 26.96 4.71 10.00
N HIS A 321 25.76 4.46 9.44
CA HIS A 321 25.58 4.17 8.02
C HIS A 321 25.60 5.46 7.18
N LYS A 322 26.17 5.38 5.97
CA LYS A 322 26.26 6.51 5.03
C LYS A 322 25.42 6.31 3.76
N GLY A 323 24.87 5.13 3.57
CA GLY A 323 23.94 4.82 2.47
C GLY A 323 22.50 5.18 2.81
N ASP A 324 21.58 4.43 2.22
CA ASP A 324 20.14 4.68 2.31
C ASP A 324 19.41 3.57 3.06
N PHE A 325 18.21 3.90 3.51
CA PHE A 325 17.14 2.93 3.80
C PHE A 325 16.15 2.91 2.63
N ARG A 326 15.58 1.73 2.30
CA ARG A 326 14.63 1.59 1.21
C ARG A 326 13.46 0.74 1.62
N ILE A 327 12.27 1.26 1.40
CA ILE A 327 11.02 0.58 1.72
C ILE A 327 10.62 -0.28 0.53
N THR A 328 10.31 -1.55 0.77
CA THR A 328 9.82 -2.45 -0.26
C THR A 328 8.29 -2.40 -0.41
N ALA A 329 7.77 -2.90 -1.53
CA ALA A 329 6.33 -3.04 -1.74
C ALA A 329 5.68 -4.14 -0.86
N ASN A 330 6.49 -4.92 -0.14
CA ASN A 330 6.04 -5.90 0.83
C ASN A 330 6.16 -5.42 2.29
N GLN A 331 6.29 -4.10 2.51
CA GLN A 331 6.38 -3.47 3.84
C GLN A 331 7.68 -3.81 4.59
N ASN A 332 8.72 -4.26 3.89
CA ASN A 332 10.02 -4.55 4.42
C ASN A 332 10.99 -3.37 4.24
N LEU A 333 12.21 -3.50 4.78
CA LEU A 333 13.20 -2.44 4.75
C LEU A 333 14.55 -2.98 4.28
N ILE A 334 15.20 -2.25 3.38
CA ILE A 334 16.56 -2.53 2.93
C ILE A 334 17.50 -1.48 3.52
N ILE A 335 18.57 -1.92 4.17
CA ILE A 335 19.74 -1.08 4.50
C ILE A 335 20.68 -1.18 3.30
N ALA A 336 20.73 -0.14 2.48
CA ALA A 336 21.36 -0.18 1.17
C ALA A 336 22.67 0.63 1.14
N GLY A 337 23.66 0.14 0.37
CA GLY A 337 24.94 0.81 0.19
C GLY A 337 25.88 0.64 1.40
N VAL A 338 25.94 -0.54 2.00
CA VAL A 338 26.83 -0.89 3.10
C VAL A 338 28.16 -1.34 2.53
N PRO A 339 29.28 -0.60 2.74
CA PRO A 339 30.59 -1.04 2.28
C PRO A 339 31.05 -2.29 3.04
N GLU A 340 31.88 -3.12 2.40
CA GLU A 340 32.42 -4.36 2.99
C GLU A 340 32.97 -4.14 4.41
N SER A 341 33.70 -3.04 4.61
CA SER A 341 34.33 -2.71 5.90
C SER A 341 33.33 -2.43 7.03
N GLN A 342 32.06 -2.14 6.72
CA GLN A 342 31.01 -1.88 7.71
C GLN A 342 30.02 -3.01 7.86
N LYS A 343 30.02 -4.00 6.97
CA LYS A 343 29.05 -5.09 6.94
C LYS A 343 28.92 -5.79 8.29
N ALA A 344 30.02 -6.23 8.86
CA ALA A 344 30.00 -6.93 10.16
C ALA A 344 29.43 -6.07 11.29
N LYS A 345 29.69 -4.75 11.29
CA LYS A 345 29.18 -3.84 12.30
C LYS A 345 27.66 -3.60 12.15
N VAL A 346 27.18 -3.43 10.93
CA VAL A 346 25.75 -3.30 10.63
C VAL A 346 25.03 -4.59 10.99
N GLU A 347 25.59 -5.75 10.62
CA GLU A 347 25.01 -7.05 10.94
C GLU A 347 24.92 -7.26 12.46
N LYS A 348 25.98 -6.93 13.19
CA LYS A 348 25.97 -7.04 14.65
C LYS A 348 24.87 -6.19 15.27
N LEU A 349 24.72 -4.92 14.86
CA LEU A 349 23.65 -4.05 15.34
C LEU A 349 22.26 -4.61 14.98
N ALA A 350 22.09 -5.11 13.77
CA ALA A 350 20.82 -5.69 13.34
C ALA A 350 20.45 -6.94 14.16
N ARG A 351 21.41 -7.81 14.48
CA ARG A 351 21.20 -9.00 15.34
C ARG A 351 20.92 -8.61 16.79
N ASP A 352 21.74 -7.73 17.37
CA ASP A 352 21.60 -7.31 18.77
C ASP A 352 20.23 -6.67 19.07
N HIS A 353 19.58 -6.09 18.06
CA HIS A 353 18.26 -5.46 18.17
C HIS A 353 17.11 -6.28 17.60
N GLY A 354 17.35 -7.55 17.25
CA GLY A 354 16.30 -8.46 16.75
C GLY A 354 15.77 -8.18 15.36
N LEU A 355 16.52 -7.42 14.53
CA LEU A 355 16.17 -7.12 13.13
C LEU A 355 16.48 -8.28 12.17
N MET A 356 17.40 -9.20 12.55
CA MET A 356 17.81 -10.36 11.75
C MET A 356 17.46 -11.69 12.43
N ASN A 357 16.31 -11.78 13.05
CA ASN A 357 15.82 -13.05 13.55
C ASN A 357 15.45 -13.96 12.37
N SER A 358 15.63 -15.27 12.56
CA SER A 358 15.11 -16.25 11.60
C SER A 358 13.59 -16.17 11.57
N VAL A 359 13.04 -16.11 10.38
CA VAL A 359 11.61 -16.04 10.13
C VAL A 359 11.21 -17.22 9.25
N LYS A 360 10.08 -17.87 9.56
CA LYS A 360 9.57 -18.96 8.74
C LYS A 360 9.02 -18.44 7.41
N PRO A 361 9.05 -19.26 6.34
CA PRO A 361 8.53 -18.86 5.03
C PRO A 361 7.08 -18.38 5.06
N GLN A 362 6.22 -19.01 5.89
CA GLN A 362 4.83 -18.59 6.05
C GLN A 362 4.71 -17.15 6.53
N ARG A 363 5.51 -16.75 7.53
CA ARG A 363 5.48 -15.40 8.09
C ARG A 363 5.98 -14.35 7.10
N GLU A 364 7.04 -14.64 6.37
CA GLU A 364 7.58 -13.75 5.32
C GLU A 364 6.55 -13.49 4.20
N ASN A 365 5.68 -14.46 3.93
CA ASN A 365 4.65 -14.38 2.90
C ASN A 365 3.28 -13.90 3.43
N SER A 366 3.25 -13.37 4.66
CA SER A 366 2.06 -12.84 5.30
C SER A 366 2.10 -11.33 5.43
N MET A 367 1.00 -10.64 5.16
CA MET A 367 0.92 -9.17 5.27
C MET A 367 -0.49 -8.72 5.66
N ALA A 368 -0.58 -7.64 6.44
CA ALA A 368 -1.84 -7.02 6.80
C ALA A 368 -1.86 -5.50 6.57
N CYS A 369 -3.08 -4.94 6.46
CA CYS A 369 -3.28 -3.50 6.61
C CYS A 369 -3.29 -3.11 8.09
N VAL A 370 -3.25 -1.79 8.37
CA VAL A 370 -3.24 -1.27 9.75
C VAL A 370 -4.51 -1.64 10.53
N SER A 371 -5.67 -1.42 9.96
CA SER A 371 -6.98 -1.67 10.57
C SER A 371 -7.19 -0.98 11.93
N PHE A 372 -7.72 -1.68 12.93
CA PHE A 372 -7.87 -1.15 14.28
C PHE A 372 -6.49 -0.88 14.92
N PRO A 373 -6.39 0.09 15.84
CA PRO A 373 -7.45 0.98 16.36
C PRO A 373 -7.69 2.23 15.51
N THR A 374 -6.81 2.56 14.55
CA THR A 374 -6.76 3.91 13.96
C THR A 374 -7.59 4.08 12.70
N CYS A 375 -7.82 3.03 11.92
CA CYS A 375 -8.52 3.15 10.65
C CYS A 375 -10.04 3.33 10.84
N PRO A 376 -10.64 4.44 10.40
CA PRO A 376 -12.08 4.69 10.57
C PRO A 376 -12.95 3.75 9.73
N LEU A 377 -12.39 3.15 8.68
CA LEU A 377 -13.09 2.25 7.77
C LEU A 377 -12.97 0.77 8.17
N ALA A 378 -12.18 0.45 9.19
CA ALA A 378 -11.98 -0.93 9.62
C ALA A 378 -13.29 -1.55 10.15
N MET A 379 -13.55 -2.77 9.74
CA MET A 379 -14.68 -3.59 10.17
C MET A 379 -14.21 -4.76 11.05
N ALA A 380 -12.97 -5.25 10.86
CA ALA A 380 -12.32 -6.28 11.64
C ALA A 380 -10.84 -5.93 11.87
N GLU A 381 -10.16 -6.68 12.72
CA GLU A 381 -8.72 -6.60 12.94
C GLU A 381 -7.92 -7.02 11.69
N ALA A 382 -6.68 -6.55 11.59
CA ALA A 382 -5.76 -7.04 10.56
C ALA A 382 -4.32 -7.09 11.10
N GLU A 383 -3.65 -5.94 11.30
CA GLU A 383 -2.25 -5.91 11.77
C GLU A 383 -2.06 -6.62 13.11
N ARG A 384 -2.96 -6.37 14.08
CA ARG A 384 -2.88 -7.00 15.42
C ARG A 384 -3.29 -8.47 15.42
N PHE A 385 -4.12 -8.88 14.47
CA PHE A 385 -4.62 -10.24 14.32
C PHE A 385 -3.59 -11.15 13.65
N LEU A 386 -2.91 -10.66 12.60
CA LEU A 386 -2.11 -11.51 11.71
C LEU A 386 -0.98 -12.28 12.41
N PRO A 387 -0.20 -11.73 13.37
CA PRO A 387 0.89 -12.49 13.98
C PRO A 387 0.44 -13.79 14.64
N SER A 388 -0.58 -13.73 15.51
CA SER A 388 -1.10 -14.91 16.19
C SER A 388 -1.83 -15.87 15.25
N PHE A 389 -2.49 -15.35 14.22
CA PHE A 389 -3.09 -16.18 13.18
C PHE A 389 -2.03 -16.92 12.37
N THR A 390 -0.92 -16.25 12.05
CA THR A 390 0.23 -16.87 11.35
C THR A 390 0.85 -18.00 12.19
N ASP A 391 1.02 -17.81 13.51
CA ASP A 391 1.51 -18.88 14.40
C ASP A 391 0.64 -20.15 14.28
N LYS A 392 -0.68 -19.99 14.22
CA LYS A 392 -1.63 -21.12 14.08
C LYS A 392 -1.55 -21.78 12.71
N VAL A 393 -1.38 -20.99 11.64
CA VAL A 393 -1.19 -21.54 10.29
C VAL A 393 0.16 -22.27 10.17
N GLU A 394 1.23 -21.74 10.78
CA GLU A 394 2.54 -22.43 10.87
C GLU A 394 2.41 -23.79 11.59
N ALA A 395 1.66 -23.84 12.69
CA ALA A 395 1.40 -25.09 13.39
C ALA A 395 0.58 -26.09 12.54
N ILE A 396 -0.35 -25.62 11.72
CA ILE A 396 -1.09 -26.47 10.78
C ILE A 396 -0.14 -27.02 9.69
N LEU A 397 0.75 -26.22 9.13
CA LEU A 397 1.75 -26.68 8.15
C LEU A 397 2.68 -27.75 8.77
N GLU A 398 3.13 -27.54 10.01
CA GLU A 398 3.92 -28.54 10.78
C GLU A 398 3.15 -29.83 11.01
N LYS A 399 1.89 -29.75 11.45
CA LYS A 399 1.00 -30.89 11.66
C LYS A 399 0.87 -31.78 10.43
N HIS A 400 0.84 -31.17 9.24
CA HIS A 400 0.72 -31.89 7.97
C HIS A 400 2.07 -32.24 7.31
N GLY A 401 3.20 -32.01 8.00
CA GLY A 401 4.54 -32.43 7.56
C GLY A 401 5.14 -31.57 6.44
N ILE A 402 4.70 -30.32 6.30
CA ILE A 402 5.17 -29.37 5.30
C ILE A 402 5.58 -28.01 5.92
N PRO A 403 6.44 -27.98 6.95
CA PRO A 403 6.76 -26.75 7.70
C PRO A 403 7.52 -25.71 6.89
N ASP A 404 8.19 -26.11 5.81
CA ASP A 404 8.97 -25.24 4.93
C ASP A 404 8.15 -24.64 3.77
N GLU A 405 6.88 -25.05 3.67
CA GLU A 405 5.95 -24.49 2.69
C GLU A 405 5.32 -23.19 3.21
N HIS A 406 4.76 -22.45 2.29
CA HIS A 406 4.04 -21.22 2.62
C HIS A 406 2.81 -21.01 1.74
N ILE A 407 1.88 -20.27 2.29
CA ILE A 407 0.69 -19.75 1.63
C ILE A 407 0.83 -18.24 1.59
N VAL A 408 0.70 -17.64 0.43
CA VAL A 408 0.66 -16.16 0.34
C VAL A 408 -0.62 -15.68 1.01
N MET A 409 -0.47 -15.18 2.23
CA MET A 409 -1.59 -14.80 3.09
C MET A 409 -1.69 -13.29 3.25
N ARG A 410 -2.88 -12.74 3.05
CA ARG A 410 -3.13 -11.31 3.14
C ARG A 410 -4.40 -11.05 3.95
N VAL A 411 -4.31 -10.12 4.92
CA VAL A 411 -5.44 -9.74 5.76
C VAL A 411 -5.74 -8.25 5.60
N THR A 412 -6.99 -7.92 5.35
CA THR A 412 -7.46 -6.54 5.30
C THR A 412 -8.70 -6.37 6.17
N GLY A 413 -8.74 -5.28 6.94
CA GLY A 413 -9.82 -5.03 7.90
C GLY A 413 -11.14 -4.58 7.30
N CYS A 414 -11.21 -4.35 5.99
CA CYS A 414 -12.43 -3.93 5.27
C CYS A 414 -12.29 -4.14 3.76
N PRO A 415 -13.39 -4.00 2.97
CA PRO A 415 -13.37 -4.20 1.52
C PRO A 415 -12.49 -3.23 0.71
N ASN A 416 -11.90 -2.20 1.34
CA ASN A 416 -10.96 -1.32 0.63
C ASN A 416 -9.63 -1.98 0.24
N GLY A 417 -9.35 -3.20 0.71
CA GLY A 417 -8.27 -4.03 0.20
C GLY A 417 -6.85 -3.56 0.48
N CYS A 418 -6.62 -2.65 1.45
CA CYS A 418 -5.29 -2.08 1.73
C CYS A 418 -4.21 -3.13 2.11
N GLY A 419 -4.61 -4.33 2.57
CA GLY A 419 -3.74 -5.48 2.80
C GLY A 419 -3.50 -6.34 1.56
N ARG A 420 -4.06 -5.98 0.40
CA ARG A 420 -3.97 -6.74 -0.87
C ARG A 420 -4.51 -8.18 -0.76
N ALA A 421 -5.61 -8.39 -0.02
CA ALA A 421 -6.21 -9.72 0.15
C ALA A 421 -6.58 -10.37 -1.20
N MET A 422 -6.92 -9.56 -2.20
CA MET A 422 -7.28 -10.03 -3.55
C MET A 422 -6.08 -10.33 -4.46
N LEU A 423 -4.87 -10.35 -3.92
CA LEU A 423 -3.65 -10.84 -4.59
C LEU A 423 -3.02 -11.99 -3.79
N ALA A 424 -3.82 -12.75 -3.06
CA ALA A 424 -3.37 -13.78 -2.12
C ALA A 424 -3.85 -15.16 -2.54
N GLU A 425 -3.13 -16.20 -2.10
CA GLU A 425 -3.62 -17.57 -2.15
C GLU A 425 -4.70 -17.79 -1.07
N LEU A 426 -4.52 -17.13 0.10
CA LEU A 426 -5.50 -17.06 1.18
C LEU A 426 -5.71 -15.58 1.57
N GLY A 427 -6.81 -15.01 1.11
CA GLY A 427 -7.20 -13.63 1.39
C GLY A 427 -8.29 -13.54 2.45
N LEU A 428 -8.08 -12.73 3.50
CA LEU A 428 -9.07 -12.45 4.53
C LEU A 428 -9.52 -10.99 4.44
N VAL A 429 -10.83 -10.79 4.27
CA VAL A 429 -11.45 -9.45 4.19
C VAL A 429 -12.41 -9.26 5.35
N GLY A 430 -12.14 -8.27 6.20
CA GLY A 430 -12.97 -7.96 7.36
C GLY A 430 -14.41 -7.61 6.99
N LYS A 431 -15.37 -8.24 7.68
CA LYS A 431 -16.81 -8.07 7.52
C LYS A 431 -17.46 -7.46 8.76
N ALA A 432 -17.04 -7.91 9.94
CA ALA A 432 -17.47 -7.44 11.26
C ALA A 432 -16.37 -7.75 12.29
N PRO A 433 -16.44 -7.24 13.53
CA PRO A 433 -15.47 -7.60 14.56
C PRO A 433 -15.34 -9.12 14.72
N GLY A 434 -14.10 -9.65 14.55
CA GLY A 434 -13.79 -11.07 14.61
C GLY A 434 -14.35 -11.93 13.48
N ARG A 435 -14.86 -11.32 12.39
CA ARG A 435 -15.46 -12.03 11.25
C ARG A 435 -14.90 -11.56 9.94
N TYR A 436 -14.64 -12.53 9.04
CA TYR A 436 -13.99 -12.29 7.76
C TYR A 436 -14.69 -13.03 6.62
N ASN A 437 -14.61 -12.46 5.43
CA ASN A 437 -14.80 -13.20 4.19
C ASN A 437 -13.46 -13.84 3.80
N VAL A 438 -13.48 -15.11 3.45
CA VAL A 438 -12.31 -15.88 3.02
C VAL A 438 -12.32 -16.02 1.52
N HIS A 439 -11.19 -15.69 0.89
CA HIS A 439 -10.98 -15.79 -0.55
C HIS A 439 -9.84 -16.77 -0.83
N LEU A 440 -10.04 -17.66 -1.80
CA LEU A 440 -9.10 -18.68 -2.24
C LEU A 440 -8.91 -18.65 -3.76
N GLY A 441 -7.89 -19.33 -4.26
CA GLY A 441 -7.66 -19.53 -5.68
C GLY A 441 -6.83 -18.44 -6.36
N GLY A 442 -6.29 -17.46 -5.64
CA GLY A 442 -5.16 -16.67 -6.11
C GLY A 442 -3.93 -17.55 -6.32
N ASN A 443 -2.85 -17.03 -6.90
CA ASN A 443 -1.61 -17.79 -7.06
C ASN A 443 -0.41 -17.09 -6.39
N ARG A 444 0.68 -17.83 -6.23
CA ARG A 444 1.91 -17.31 -5.59
C ARG A 444 2.44 -16.04 -6.28
N MET A 445 2.27 -15.91 -7.58
CA MET A 445 2.74 -14.76 -8.36
C MET A 445 1.80 -13.55 -8.28
N GLY A 446 0.55 -13.72 -7.81
CA GLY A 446 -0.44 -12.66 -7.73
C GLY A 446 -1.01 -12.27 -9.11
N THR A 447 -0.95 -13.16 -10.08
CA THR A 447 -1.46 -12.97 -11.45
C THR A 447 -2.88 -13.50 -11.64
N ARG A 448 -3.45 -14.14 -10.63
CA ARG A 448 -4.83 -14.62 -10.61
C ARG A 448 -5.56 -14.09 -9.37
N ILE A 449 -6.73 -13.51 -9.57
CA ILE A 449 -7.58 -12.99 -8.50
C ILE A 449 -8.25 -14.16 -7.76
N PRO A 450 -8.25 -14.18 -6.41
CA PRO A 450 -8.96 -15.18 -5.64
C PRO A 450 -10.47 -14.93 -5.68
N ARG A 451 -11.25 -15.99 -5.50
CA ARG A 451 -12.71 -15.97 -5.39
C ARG A 451 -13.14 -16.14 -3.94
N MET A 452 -14.29 -15.61 -3.56
CA MET A 452 -14.87 -15.82 -2.24
C MET A 452 -15.22 -17.30 -2.03
N TYR A 453 -14.64 -17.89 -0.97
CA TYR A 453 -14.83 -19.28 -0.58
C TYR A 453 -15.87 -19.41 0.52
N ARG A 454 -15.75 -18.61 1.59
CA ARG A 454 -16.70 -18.56 2.71
C ARG A 454 -16.91 -17.13 3.17
N GLU A 455 -18.16 -16.81 3.48
CA GLU A 455 -18.53 -15.44 3.90
C GLU A 455 -18.79 -15.38 5.40
N ASN A 456 -18.35 -14.28 6.03
CA ASN A 456 -18.72 -13.86 7.39
C ASN A 456 -18.44 -14.93 8.47
N ILE A 457 -17.27 -15.57 8.41
CA ILE A 457 -16.88 -16.63 9.34
C ILE A 457 -15.87 -16.13 10.39
N THR A 458 -15.80 -16.86 11.50
CA THR A 458 -14.90 -16.59 12.64
C THR A 458 -13.50 -17.14 12.39
N GLU A 459 -12.53 -16.74 13.22
CA GLU A 459 -11.17 -17.27 13.18
C GLU A 459 -11.12 -18.79 13.31
N SER A 460 -11.89 -19.38 14.22
CA SER A 460 -11.94 -20.86 14.38
C SER A 460 -12.39 -21.53 13.10
N GLU A 461 -13.48 -21.08 12.50
CA GLU A 461 -14.01 -21.62 11.24
C GLU A 461 -13.05 -21.45 10.06
N ILE A 462 -12.22 -20.37 10.07
CA ILE A 462 -11.15 -20.18 9.08
C ILE A 462 -10.06 -21.24 9.30
N LEU A 463 -9.60 -21.41 10.53
CA LEU A 463 -8.54 -22.38 10.87
C LEU A 463 -8.97 -23.82 10.58
N ASP A 464 -10.22 -24.18 10.86
CA ASP A 464 -10.78 -25.50 10.51
C ASP A 464 -10.71 -25.73 8.98
N SER A 465 -11.09 -24.72 8.20
CA SER A 465 -11.00 -24.78 6.74
C SER A 465 -9.56 -24.87 6.24
N VAL A 466 -8.65 -24.09 6.85
CA VAL A 466 -7.22 -24.10 6.49
C VAL A 466 -6.60 -25.45 6.83
N ASP A 467 -6.91 -26.04 7.98
CA ASP A 467 -6.40 -27.35 8.42
C ASP A 467 -6.82 -28.46 7.45
N GLU A 468 -8.10 -28.50 7.08
CA GLU A 468 -8.63 -29.45 6.08
C GLU A 468 -7.92 -29.30 4.73
N LEU A 469 -7.88 -28.08 4.21
CA LEU A 469 -7.32 -27.80 2.89
C LEU A 469 -5.81 -28.00 2.81
N VAL A 470 -5.06 -27.63 3.84
CA VAL A 470 -3.61 -27.88 3.95
C VAL A 470 -3.34 -29.39 4.05
N GLY A 471 -4.17 -30.14 4.80
CA GLY A 471 -4.05 -31.59 4.88
C GLY A 471 -4.26 -32.29 3.53
N ARG A 472 -5.17 -31.77 2.70
CA ARG A 472 -5.35 -32.23 1.33
C ARG A 472 -4.19 -31.81 0.44
N TRP A 473 -3.77 -30.53 0.49
CA TRP A 473 -2.64 -30.02 -0.27
C TRP A 473 -1.36 -30.78 -0.01
N ALA A 474 -1.05 -31.09 1.25
CA ALA A 474 0.12 -31.88 1.61
C ALA A 474 0.17 -33.26 0.93
N LYS A 475 -0.99 -33.89 0.69
CA LYS A 475 -1.12 -35.25 0.13
C LYS A 475 -1.32 -35.28 -1.39
N GLU A 476 -2.02 -34.29 -1.94
CA GLU A 476 -2.54 -34.31 -3.32
C GLU A 476 -1.82 -33.35 -4.25
N ARG A 477 -0.92 -32.48 -3.74
CA ARG A 477 -0.22 -31.48 -4.55
C ARG A 477 0.75 -32.08 -5.56
N GLU A 478 0.91 -31.41 -6.68
CA GLU A 478 1.96 -31.66 -7.63
C GLU A 478 3.30 -31.02 -7.20
N ALA A 479 4.41 -31.43 -7.80
CA ALA A 479 5.73 -30.90 -7.47
C ALA A 479 5.79 -29.38 -7.74
N GLY A 480 6.10 -28.58 -6.71
CA GLY A 480 6.19 -27.12 -6.80
C GLY A 480 4.86 -26.39 -6.84
N GLU A 481 3.74 -27.09 -6.75
CA GLU A 481 2.39 -26.48 -6.80
C GLU A 481 2.10 -25.67 -5.54
N GLY A 482 1.75 -24.39 -5.72
CA GLY A 482 1.29 -23.50 -4.67
C GLY A 482 -0.08 -23.89 -4.12
N PHE A 483 -0.39 -23.42 -2.90
CA PHE A 483 -1.67 -23.70 -2.25
C PHE A 483 -2.86 -23.20 -3.09
N GLY A 484 -2.78 -22.01 -3.64
CA GLY A 484 -3.87 -21.44 -4.43
C GLY A 484 -4.08 -22.18 -5.76
N ASP A 485 -3.01 -22.63 -6.42
CA ASP A 485 -3.10 -23.44 -7.64
C ASP A 485 -3.72 -24.79 -7.35
N PHE A 486 -3.33 -25.43 -6.25
CA PHE A 486 -3.94 -26.67 -5.76
C PHE A 486 -5.46 -26.49 -5.54
N THR A 487 -5.89 -25.41 -4.89
CA THR A 487 -7.33 -25.21 -4.61
C THR A 487 -8.16 -25.11 -5.89
N VAL A 488 -7.58 -24.58 -6.97
CA VAL A 488 -8.22 -24.52 -8.28
C VAL A 488 -8.19 -25.87 -8.97
N ARG A 489 -7.03 -26.53 -9.08
CA ARG A 489 -6.87 -27.83 -9.72
C ARG A 489 -7.70 -28.93 -9.06
N ALA A 490 -7.75 -28.94 -7.75
CA ALA A 490 -8.56 -29.88 -6.97
C ALA A 490 -10.09 -29.61 -6.99
N GLY A 491 -10.51 -28.58 -7.73
CA GLY A 491 -11.93 -28.23 -7.88
C GLY A 491 -12.58 -27.66 -6.61
N ILE A 492 -11.78 -27.20 -5.62
CA ILE A 492 -12.27 -26.60 -4.38
C ILE A 492 -12.88 -25.24 -4.66
N ILE A 493 -12.23 -24.46 -5.56
CA ILE A 493 -12.69 -23.13 -5.98
C ILE A 493 -12.55 -23.00 -7.51
N ARG A 494 -13.50 -22.34 -8.15
CA ARG A 494 -13.41 -22.02 -9.58
C ARG A 494 -12.45 -20.83 -9.77
N PRO A 495 -11.57 -20.87 -10.80
CA PRO A 495 -10.72 -19.72 -11.09
C PRO A 495 -11.54 -18.52 -11.56
N VAL A 496 -11.05 -17.32 -11.28
CA VAL A 496 -11.56 -16.09 -11.91
C VAL A 496 -10.79 -15.93 -13.22
N LEU A 497 -11.48 -16.13 -14.35
CA LEU A 497 -10.92 -16.01 -15.71
C LEU A 497 -11.27 -14.67 -16.35
N ASP A 498 -12.44 -14.13 -16.02
CA ASP A 498 -12.91 -12.81 -16.42
C ASP A 498 -13.37 -12.06 -15.16
N PRO A 499 -12.57 -11.13 -14.63
CA PRO A 499 -12.90 -10.42 -13.40
C PRO A 499 -14.22 -9.65 -13.44
N ALA A 500 -14.60 -9.14 -14.61
CA ALA A 500 -15.85 -8.39 -14.78
C ALA A 500 -17.09 -9.26 -14.62
N ARG A 501 -16.97 -10.55 -14.92
CA ARG A 501 -18.08 -11.52 -14.86
C ARG A 501 -17.92 -12.50 -13.70
N ASP A 502 -16.75 -13.14 -13.61
CA ASP A 502 -16.56 -14.32 -12.76
C ASP A 502 -16.34 -13.98 -11.27
N PHE A 503 -16.02 -12.72 -10.97
CA PHE A 503 -15.76 -12.30 -9.60
C PHE A 503 -17.02 -12.27 -8.72
N TRP A 504 -18.16 -12.01 -9.32
CA TRP A 504 -19.44 -11.85 -8.62
C TRP A 504 -20.35 -13.09 -8.67
N GLU A 505 -19.99 -14.08 -9.48
CA GLU A 505 -20.67 -15.37 -9.60
C GLU A 505 -20.03 -16.44 -8.69
#